data_1707436496846f2211a34e5f22865ded
#
_entry.id   1707436496846f2211a34e5f22865ded
#
_cell.length_a   1.000
_cell.length_b   1.000
_cell.length_c   1.000
_cell.angle_alpha   90.00
_cell.angle_beta   90.00
_cell.angle_gamma   90.00
#
_symmetry.space_group_name_H-M   'P 1'
#
loop_
_entity.id
_entity.type
_entity.pdbx_description
1 polymer ?
#
loop_
_entity_poly.entity_id
_entity_poly.type
_entity_poly.pdbx_seq_one_letter_code
_entity_poly.pdbx_strand_id
1 'polypeptide(L)'
;LPTRFIEKKIMKLNKVQFIVKEPDKKPKVVHAKELKKDIFLLTLDCKAVETVTIKEFEKKNIIMLNDKDANEVDKQWNFDIYNGGVDITNVIGSVAFVGIDEKNKWITLTQEQIDFIKNEFQGEY
;
A
#
# COMPACT_ATOMS: atom_id res chain seq x y z
N LEU A 1 2.71 -8.20 34.57
CA LEU A 1 2.90 -6.90 33.96
C LEU A 1 1.63 -6.40 33.30
N PRO A 2 1.44 -5.10 33.31
CA PRO A 2 0.31 -4.52 32.63
C PRO A 2 0.37 -4.80 31.15
N THR A 3 -0.77 -5.09 30.55
CA THR A 3 -0.94 -5.32 29.12
C THR A 3 -0.32 -4.18 28.30
N ARG A 4 -0.41 -2.96 28.83
CA ARG A 4 0.13 -1.76 28.22
C ARG A 4 1.63 -1.83 27.94
N PHE A 5 2.40 -2.47 28.82
CA PHE A 5 3.85 -2.62 28.63
C PHE A 5 4.16 -3.57 27.48
N ILE A 6 3.39 -4.65 27.36
CA ILE A 6 3.55 -5.63 26.29
C ILE A 6 3.20 -5.00 24.95
N GLU A 7 2.14 -4.22 24.89
CA GLU A 7 1.72 -3.51 23.68
C GLU A 7 2.79 -2.56 23.17
N LYS A 8 3.42 -1.77 24.06
CA LYS A 8 4.50 -0.87 23.68
C LYS A 8 5.71 -1.60 23.11
N LYS A 9 6.03 -2.76 23.69
CA LYS A 9 7.16 -3.57 23.25
C LYS A 9 6.91 -4.16 21.85
N ILE A 10 5.68 -4.62 21.61
CA ILE A 10 5.27 -5.15 20.31
C ILE A 10 5.32 -4.04 19.25
N MET A 11 4.84 -2.85 19.57
CA MET A 11 4.87 -1.70 18.66
C MET A 11 6.29 -1.28 18.29
N LYS A 12 7.25 -1.40 19.21
CA LYS A 12 8.65 -1.13 18.93
C LYS A 12 9.27 -2.14 17.97
N LEU A 13 8.81 -3.40 18.02
CA LEU A 13 9.30 -4.46 17.14
C LEU A 13 8.73 -4.35 15.74
N ASN A 14 7.53 -3.79 15.61
CA ASN A 14 6.84 -3.59 14.33
C ASN A 14 6.68 -2.09 14.06
N LYS A 15 7.82 -1.44 13.78
CA LYS A 15 7.91 0.02 13.70
C LYS A 15 7.28 0.62 12.46
N VAL A 16 7.16 -0.13 11.37
CA VAL A 16 6.68 0.41 10.11
C VAL A 16 5.32 -0.17 9.78
N GLN A 17 4.52 0.64 9.13
CA GLN A 17 3.19 0.24 8.68
C GLN A 17 2.97 0.69 7.25
N PHE A 18 2.26 -0.14 6.51
CA PHE A 18 1.84 0.17 5.16
C PHE A 18 0.44 -0.39 4.95
N ILE A 19 -0.16 -0.09 3.82
CA ILE A 19 -1.52 -0.56 3.51
C ILE A 19 -1.47 -1.51 2.33
N VAL A 20 -2.24 -2.58 2.42
CA VAL A 20 -2.48 -3.52 1.32
C VAL A 20 -3.94 -3.41 0.92
N LYS A 21 -4.18 -3.25 -0.38
CA LYS A 21 -5.52 -3.25 -0.95
C LYS A 21 -5.64 -4.45 -1.89
N GLU A 22 -6.36 -5.47 -1.46
CA GLU A 22 -6.65 -6.64 -2.29
C GLU A 22 -7.91 -6.38 -3.12
N PRO A 23 -8.07 -7.07 -4.27
CA PRO A 23 -9.34 -7.00 -5.02
C PRO A 23 -10.53 -7.37 -4.14
N ASP A 24 -11.62 -6.62 -4.28
CA ASP A 24 -12.88 -6.83 -3.55
C ASP A 24 -12.77 -6.76 -2.03
N LYS A 25 -11.71 -6.15 -1.51
CA LYS A 25 -11.52 -6.01 -0.07
C LYS A 25 -11.15 -4.57 0.28
N LYS A 26 -11.49 -4.18 1.51
CA LYS A 26 -11.11 -2.87 2.03
C LYS A 26 -9.60 -2.81 2.26
N PRO A 27 -9.00 -1.62 2.17
CA PRO A 27 -7.59 -1.45 2.54
C PRO A 27 -7.35 -1.90 3.98
N LYS A 28 -6.27 -2.61 4.20
CA LYS A 28 -5.89 -3.06 5.54
C LYS A 28 -4.48 -2.61 5.89
N VAL A 29 -4.26 -2.28 7.15
CA VAL A 29 -2.94 -1.89 7.65
C VAL A 29 -2.14 -3.15 7.96
N VAL A 30 -0.90 -3.16 7.48
CA VAL A 30 0.05 -4.25 7.74
C VAL A 30 1.25 -3.66 8.47
N HIS A 31 1.72 -4.35 9.48
CA HIS A 31 2.88 -3.95 10.27
C HIS A 31 4.08 -4.83 9.93
N ALA A 32 5.26 -4.23 9.84
CA ALA A 32 6.50 -4.93 9.55
C ALA A 32 7.66 -4.29 10.31
N LYS A 33 8.76 -5.01 10.40
CA LYS A 33 9.97 -4.48 11.03
C LYS A 33 10.63 -3.44 10.15
N GLU A 34 10.55 -3.62 8.85
CA GLU A 34 11.17 -2.73 7.87
C GLU A 34 10.46 -2.85 6.53
N LEU A 35 10.70 -1.88 5.65
CA LEU A 35 10.11 -1.85 4.32
C LEU A 35 11.14 -2.30 3.31
N LYS A 36 11.17 -3.60 3.03
CA LYS A 36 12.07 -4.20 2.05
C LYS A 36 11.27 -4.80 0.89
N LYS A 37 11.91 -4.84 -0.26
CA LYS A 37 11.32 -5.41 -1.48
C LYS A 37 10.76 -6.82 -1.24
N ASP A 38 11.49 -7.66 -0.51
CA ASP A 38 11.07 -9.04 -0.25
C ASP A 38 9.72 -9.15 0.44
N ILE A 39 9.43 -8.22 1.35
CA ILE A 39 8.16 -8.19 2.06
C ILE A 39 7.01 -7.99 1.07
N PHE A 40 7.19 -7.10 0.11
CA PHE A 40 6.16 -6.80 -0.89
C PHE A 40 6.01 -7.91 -1.92
N LEU A 41 7.10 -8.58 -2.28
CA LEU A 41 7.02 -9.75 -3.17
C LEU A 41 6.15 -10.85 -2.55
N LEU A 42 6.31 -11.09 -1.24
CA LEU A 42 5.50 -12.07 -0.52
C LEU A 42 4.07 -11.58 -0.35
N THR A 43 3.90 -10.35 0.10
CA THR A 43 2.59 -9.78 0.42
C THR A 43 1.70 -9.68 -0.82
N LEU A 44 2.27 -9.31 -1.95
CA LEU A 44 1.54 -9.15 -3.20
C LEU A 44 1.56 -10.41 -4.07
N ASP A 45 2.22 -11.46 -3.61
CA ASP A 45 2.37 -12.72 -4.33
C ASP A 45 2.85 -12.48 -5.75
N CYS A 46 4.05 -11.91 -5.88
CA CYS A 46 4.61 -11.56 -7.17
C CYS A 46 6.12 -11.76 -7.21
N LYS A 47 6.68 -11.75 -8.40
CA LYS A 47 8.12 -11.92 -8.63
C LYS A 47 8.85 -10.59 -8.73
N ALA A 48 8.14 -9.54 -9.08
CA ALA A 48 8.69 -8.20 -9.21
C ALA A 48 7.61 -7.17 -8.92
N VAL A 49 7.99 -6.10 -8.22
CA VAL A 49 7.09 -4.98 -7.97
C VAL A 49 7.51 -3.79 -8.80
N GLU A 50 6.55 -2.98 -9.20
CA GLU A 50 6.82 -1.68 -9.81
C GLU A 50 6.15 -0.61 -8.98
N THR A 51 6.71 0.59 -9.02
CA THR A 51 6.12 1.75 -8.37
C THR A 51 5.21 2.47 -9.35
N VAL A 52 4.04 2.85 -8.87
CA VAL A 52 3.08 3.60 -9.67
C VAL A 52 2.76 4.89 -8.93
N THR A 53 2.91 6.01 -9.63
CA THR A 53 2.60 7.32 -9.08
C THR A 53 1.17 7.68 -9.39
N ILE A 54 0.37 7.88 -8.34
CA ILE A 54 -0.99 8.39 -8.46
C ILE A 54 -0.95 9.82 -7.95
N LYS A 55 -1.30 10.77 -8.80
CA LYS A 55 -1.18 12.20 -8.53
C LYS A 55 -1.72 12.62 -7.17
N GLU A 56 -2.91 12.15 -6.83
CA GLU A 56 -3.55 12.52 -5.56
C GLU A 56 -2.80 11.97 -4.35
N PHE A 57 -2.22 10.79 -4.48
CA PHE A 57 -1.45 10.15 -3.42
C PHE A 57 -0.04 10.75 -3.33
N GLU A 58 0.56 11.09 -4.47
CA GLU A 58 1.89 11.72 -4.50
C GLU A 58 1.91 13.02 -3.71
N LYS A 59 0.84 13.81 -3.78
CA LYS A 59 0.68 15.04 -3.01
C LYS A 59 0.74 14.80 -1.50
N LYS A 60 0.45 13.59 -1.06
CA LYS A 60 0.48 13.18 0.34
C LYS A 60 1.70 12.34 0.67
N ASN A 61 2.68 12.29 -0.23
CA ASN A 61 3.90 11.51 -0.09
C ASN A 61 3.62 10.01 0.07
N ILE A 62 2.69 9.52 -0.73
CA ILE A 62 2.30 8.11 -0.78
C ILE A 62 2.58 7.59 -2.19
N ILE A 63 3.17 6.41 -2.28
CA ILE A 63 3.37 5.73 -3.57
C ILE A 63 2.74 4.35 -3.52
N MET A 64 2.27 3.88 -4.67
CA MET A 64 1.68 2.55 -4.79
C MET A 64 2.69 1.57 -5.39
N LEU A 65 2.71 0.37 -4.83
CA LEU A 65 3.51 -0.74 -5.33
C LEU A 65 2.57 -1.81 -5.86
N ASN A 66 2.80 -2.29 -7.08
CA ASN A 66 2.00 -3.37 -7.63
C ASN A 66 2.86 -4.40 -8.33
N ASP A 67 2.24 -5.53 -8.66
CA ASP A 67 2.89 -6.61 -9.40
C ASP A 67 3.18 -6.13 -10.82
N LYS A 68 4.44 -6.08 -11.18
CA LYS A 68 4.88 -5.67 -12.50
C LYS A 68 4.28 -6.54 -13.62
N ASP A 69 4.05 -7.81 -13.33
CA ASP A 69 3.58 -8.78 -14.31
C ASP A 69 2.12 -9.18 -14.10
N ALA A 70 1.33 -8.36 -13.41
CA ALA A 70 -0.05 -8.70 -13.04
C ALA A 70 -0.92 -9.08 -14.23
N ASN A 71 -0.79 -8.36 -15.35
CA ASN A 71 -1.57 -8.63 -16.55
C ASN A 71 -1.17 -9.95 -17.22
N GLU A 72 0.09 -10.36 -17.07
CA GLU A 72 0.61 -11.58 -17.68
C GLU A 72 0.23 -12.84 -16.91
N VAL A 73 -0.02 -12.69 -15.58
CA VAL A 73 -0.36 -13.82 -14.72
C VAL A 73 -1.87 -13.89 -14.41
N ASP A 74 -2.67 -13.12 -15.13
CA ASP A 74 -4.14 -13.17 -15.07
C ASP A 74 -4.70 -12.97 -13.66
N LYS A 75 -4.20 -11.96 -12.96
CA LYS A 75 -4.72 -11.59 -11.64
C LYS A 75 -6.03 -10.80 -11.78
N GLN A 76 -6.79 -10.77 -10.69
CA GLN A 76 -8.09 -10.11 -10.64
C GLN A 76 -7.96 -8.58 -10.68
N TRP A 77 -8.88 -7.91 -11.38
CA TRP A 77 -9.00 -6.45 -11.37
C TRP A 77 -9.25 -5.95 -9.93
N ASN A 78 -8.58 -4.86 -9.57
CA ASN A 78 -8.69 -4.26 -8.24
C ASN A 78 -9.49 -2.95 -8.28
N PHE A 79 -8.98 -1.93 -8.95
CA PHE A 79 -9.64 -0.65 -9.10
C PHE A 79 -9.06 0.10 -10.30
N ASP A 80 -9.67 1.23 -10.63
CA ASP A 80 -9.21 2.07 -11.75
C ASP A 80 -8.65 3.40 -11.23
N ILE A 81 -7.62 3.88 -11.92
CA ILE A 81 -7.06 5.20 -11.70
C ILE A 81 -7.53 6.11 -12.82
N TYR A 82 -8.17 7.23 -12.49
CA TYR A 82 -8.67 8.20 -13.45
C TYR A 82 -7.68 9.35 -13.57
N ASN A 83 -7.05 9.46 -14.75
CA ASN A 83 -6.04 10.47 -15.03
C ASN A 83 -6.65 11.59 -15.87
N GLY A 84 -7.25 12.58 -15.20
CA GLY A 84 -7.80 13.74 -15.87
C GLY A 84 -9.04 13.50 -16.71
N GLY A 85 -9.82 12.48 -16.38
CA GLY A 85 -11.15 12.27 -16.96
C GLY A 85 -11.22 11.50 -18.26
N VAL A 86 -10.12 11.33 -18.98
CA VAL A 86 -10.10 10.64 -20.28
C VAL A 86 -9.30 9.33 -20.20
N ASP A 87 -8.18 9.37 -19.53
CA ASP A 87 -7.30 8.20 -19.40
C ASP A 87 -7.62 7.42 -18.12
N ILE A 88 -7.88 6.14 -18.29
CA ILE A 88 -8.16 5.22 -17.18
C ILE A 88 -7.08 4.14 -17.16
N THR A 89 -6.47 3.94 -16.01
CA THR A 89 -5.52 2.84 -15.81
C THR A 89 -6.18 1.79 -14.92
N ASN A 90 -6.29 0.58 -15.43
CA ASN A 90 -6.83 -0.55 -14.66
C ASN A 90 -5.74 -1.11 -13.77
N VAL A 91 -6.00 -1.17 -12.46
CA VAL A 91 -5.07 -1.78 -11.50
C VAL A 91 -5.47 -3.22 -11.28
N ILE A 92 -4.55 -4.13 -11.56
CA ILE A 92 -4.77 -5.58 -11.51
C ILE A 92 -3.95 -6.17 -10.36
N GLY A 93 -4.58 -7.06 -9.59
CA GLY A 93 -3.93 -7.72 -8.46
C GLY A 93 -3.89 -6.85 -7.21
N SER A 94 -3.33 -7.40 -6.14
CA SER A 94 -3.17 -6.69 -4.89
C SER A 94 -2.10 -5.63 -5.00
N VAL A 95 -2.26 -4.52 -4.29
CA VAL A 95 -1.31 -3.42 -4.27
C VAL A 95 -0.97 -3.04 -2.84
N ALA A 96 0.18 -2.41 -2.66
CA ALA A 96 0.58 -1.85 -1.38
C ALA A 96 0.78 -0.35 -1.52
N PHE A 97 0.46 0.38 -0.45
CA PHE A 97 0.72 1.82 -0.37
C PHE A 97 1.73 2.06 0.73
N VAL A 98 2.80 2.78 0.41
CA VAL A 98 3.86 3.13 1.36
C VAL A 98 4.08 4.64 1.33
N GLY A 99 4.67 5.17 2.40
CA GLY A 99 5.11 6.55 2.41
C GLY A 99 6.44 6.67 1.68
N ILE A 100 6.75 7.86 1.20
CA ILE A 100 8.06 8.16 0.61
C ILE A 100 8.63 9.40 1.26
N ASP A 101 9.97 9.42 1.39
CA ASP A 101 10.69 10.58 1.89
C ASP A 101 11.16 11.47 0.72
N GLU A 102 11.93 12.50 1.04
CA GLU A 102 12.43 13.46 0.06
C GLU A 102 13.32 12.83 -1.01
N LYS A 103 13.91 11.68 -0.70
CA LYS A 103 14.78 10.93 -1.61
C LYS A 103 14.05 9.78 -2.30
N ASN A 104 12.71 9.75 -2.18
CA ASN A 104 11.86 8.70 -2.72
C ASN A 104 12.11 7.32 -2.10
N LYS A 105 12.66 7.29 -0.89
CA LYS A 105 12.80 6.04 -0.15
C LYS A 105 11.48 5.71 0.54
N TRP A 106 11.19 4.43 0.63
CA TRP A 106 9.99 3.94 1.30
C TRP A 106 10.10 4.16 2.81
N ILE A 107 9.09 4.77 3.39
CA ILE A 107 9.01 5.00 4.83
C ILE A 107 7.63 4.59 5.32
N THR A 108 7.51 4.43 6.64
CA THR A 108 6.24 4.08 7.27
C THR A 108 5.17 5.13 6.97
N LEU A 109 3.93 4.67 6.83
CA LEU A 109 2.79 5.57 6.69
C LEU A 109 2.46 6.21 8.04
N THR A 110 2.10 7.49 8.01
CA THR A 110 1.54 8.18 9.18
C THR A 110 0.06 7.83 9.29
N GLN A 111 -0.54 8.14 10.44
CA GLN A 111 -1.98 7.93 10.62
C GLN A 111 -2.80 8.77 9.64
N GLU A 112 -2.37 9.99 9.36
CA GLU A 112 -3.01 10.86 8.36
C GLU A 112 -3.03 10.22 6.97
N GLN A 113 -1.90 9.64 6.57
CA GLN A 113 -1.79 8.97 5.28
C GLN A 113 -2.68 7.73 5.23
N ILE A 114 -2.73 6.97 6.31
CA ILE A 114 -3.60 5.79 6.42
C ILE A 114 -5.06 6.19 6.28
N ASP A 115 -5.47 7.22 6.99
CA ASP A 115 -6.86 7.71 6.93
C ASP A 115 -7.21 8.20 5.53
N PHE A 116 -6.28 8.89 4.87
CA PHE A 116 -6.47 9.37 3.51
C PHE A 116 -6.69 8.20 2.55
N ILE A 117 -5.85 7.17 2.63
CA ILE A 117 -5.96 6.00 1.76
C ILE A 117 -7.30 5.28 1.98
N LYS A 118 -7.65 5.04 3.25
CA LYS A 118 -8.91 4.37 3.58
C LYS A 118 -10.12 5.16 3.05
N ASN A 119 -10.05 6.47 3.14
CA ASN A 119 -11.14 7.34 2.68
C ASN A 119 -11.31 7.28 1.16
N GLU A 120 -10.22 7.15 0.42
CA GLU A 120 -10.28 7.06 -1.04
C GLU A 120 -10.99 5.79 -1.54
N PHE A 121 -10.99 4.75 -0.73
CA PHE A 121 -11.63 3.48 -1.08
C PHE A 121 -12.95 3.27 -0.33
N GLN A 122 -13.49 4.32 0.27
CA GLN A 122 -14.75 4.27 1.00
C GLN A 122 -15.91 4.05 0.04
N GLY A 123 -16.79 3.10 0.37
CA GLY A 123 -17.97 2.84 -0.45
C GLY A 123 -17.79 1.83 -1.57
N GLU A 124 -16.64 1.20 -1.68
CA GLU A 124 -16.37 0.20 -2.70
C GLU A 124 -16.89 -1.22 -2.35
N TYR A 125 -17.50 -1.37 -1.19
CA TYR A 125 -17.90 -2.67 -0.63
C TYR A 125 -19.33 -2.65 -0.14
#